data_2256214f6dd4039d1f7f1f1ca7b9909c
#
_entry.id   2256214f6dd4039d1f7f1f1ca7b9909c
#
_cell.length_a   1.000
_cell.length_b   1.000
_cell.length_c   1.000
_cell.angle_alpha   90.00
_cell.angle_beta   90.00
_cell.angle_gamma   90.00
#
_symmetry.space_group_name_H-M   'P 1'
#
loop_
_entity.id
_entity.type
_entity.pdbx_description
1 polymer ?
#
loop_
_entity_poly.entity_id
_entity_poly.type
_entity_poly.pdbx_seq_one_letter_code
_entity_poly.pdbx_strand_id
1 'polypeptide(L)'
;IDAGARFEYREHQLPGYDAAFKGYGVPYVYLKAKLKNFEVTVGNFYEQFGSGFVLRTYEERSLGIDNSLLGARIVTTPVKGVRLKALTGQQRRYWAHNDSWVSGADVELSLDSWFKGLAQSGTSLTLGGSFVNKNERNDEDVFNGNYRLVMPRNVNAWDARVTLNTHGFNVLAEYAQKTADPSFKNNYIYRKGTAAMLSASYSKKGFSVLAQAKRSDNFFFNSYRGESLAQSTINHLPAFTMDQTYALAALYPYGTRLDGEWAYQGQLGYKFKRKTAIGGKYGMMVKVNFSHVRGIDQNPRSL
;
A
#
# COMPACT_ATOMS: atom_id res chain seq x y z
N ILE A 1 3.49 -26.92 -8.79
CA ILE A 1 4.77 -26.18 -8.74
C ILE A 1 4.77 -25.24 -9.94
N ASP A 2 5.15 -23.99 -9.72
CA ASP A 2 5.30 -22.94 -10.71
C ASP A 2 6.68 -22.28 -10.52
N ALA A 3 7.41 -22.05 -11.60
CA ALA A 3 8.73 -21.43 -11.55
C ALA A 3 8.90 -20.48 -12.73
N GLY A 4 9.57 -19.38 -12.52
CA GLY A 4 9.82 -18.42 -13.58
C GLY A 4 11.06 -17.59 -13.36
N ALA A 5 11.58 -17.08 -14.46
CA ALA A 5 12.68 -16.12 -14.48
C ALA A 5 12.40 -15.04 -15.53
N ARG A 6 12.78 -13.81 -15.23
CA ARG A 6 12.64 -12.66 -16.13
C ARG A 6 14.01 -12.08 -16.41
N PHE A 7 14.39 -12.07 -17.69
CA PHE A 7 15.56 -11.34 -18.17
C PHE A 7 15.12 -9.96 -18.64
N GLU A 8 15.86 -8.94 -18.28
CA GLU A 8 15.64 -7.55 -18.73
C GLU A 8 16.93 -7.00 -19.32
N TYR A 9 16.80 -6.25 -20.42
CA TYR A 9 17.85 -5.45 -21.02
C TYR A 9 17.30 -4.05 -21.29
N ARG A 10 18.00 -3.03 -20.87
CA ARG A 10 17.63 -1.62 -21.05
C ARG A 10 18.84 -0.83 -21.52
N GLU A 11 18.92 -0.57 -22.79
CA GLU A 11 19.98 0.24 -23.39
C GLU A 11 19.83 1.72 -23.02
N HIS A 12 18.57 2.21 -23.05
CA HIS A 12 18.20 3.56 -22.65
C HIS A 12 17.09 3.50 -21.61
N GLN A 13 17.14 4.43 -20.65
CA GLN A 13 16.03 4.57 -19.71
C GLN A 13 14.78 5.09 -20.44
N LEU A 14 13.61 4.57 -20.06
CA LEU A 14 12.34 5.12 -20.50
C LEU A 14 12.10 6.49 -19.85
N PRO A 15 11.33 7.41 -20.48
CA PRO A 15 10.95 8.65 -19.84
C PRO A 15 10.33 8.42 -18.46
N GLY A 16 10.81 9.13 -17.44
CA GLY A 16 10.38 8.97 -16.06
C GLY A 16 11.13 7.90 -15.24
N TYR A 17 11.97 7.09 -15.87
CA TYR A 17 12.83 6.14 -15.16
C TYR A 17 14.13 6.79 -14.73
N ASP A 18 14.69 6.35 -13.59
CA ASP A 18 16.03 6.71 -13.14
C ASP A 18 17.11 6.15 -14.09
N ALA A 19 18.21 6.88 -14.27
CA ALA A 19 19.35 6.46 -15.09
C ALA A 19 19.97 5.13 -14.61
N ALA A 20 19.84 4.80 -13.34
CA ALA A 20 20.30 3.54 -12.75
C ALA A 20 19.59 2.28 -13.28
N PHE A 21 18.49 2.44 -14.02
CA PHE A 21 17.83 1.34 -14.73
C PHE A 21 18.49 0.96 -16.06
N LYS A 22 19.50 1.68 -16.52
CA LYS A 22 20.30 1.25 -17.68
C LYS A 22 21.12 0.01 -17.30
N GLY A 23 21.05 -1.04 -18.14
CA GLY A 23 21.81 -2.28 -17.89
C GLY A 23 21.03 -3.53 -18.33
N TYR A 24 21.47 -4.65 -17.83
CA TYR A 24 20.82 -5.94 -18.07
C TYR A 24 20.98 -6.86 -16.86
N GLY A 25 20.09 -7.85 -16.77
CA GLY A 25 20.15 -8.83 -15.68
C GLY A 25 18.90 -9.71 -15.61
N VAL A 26 18.86 -10.51 -14.56
CA VAL A 26 17.71 -11.37 -14.23
C VAL A 26 17.12 -10.86 -12.89
N PRO A 27 16.31 -9.79 -12.92
CA PRO A 27 15.85 -9.13 -11.70
C PRO A 27 14.72 -9.88 -10.98
N TYR A 28 14.15 -10.92 -11.58
CA TYR A 28 13.02 -11.64 -11.02
C TYR A 28 13.16 -13.14 -11.32
N VAL A 29 13.32 -13.94 -10.26
CA VAL A 29 13.36 -15.41 -10.32
C VAL A 29 12.57 -15.95 -9.16
N TYR A 30 11.70 -16.94 -9.38
CA TYR A 30 10.91 -17.53 -8.32
C TYR A 30 10.63 -19.01 -8.52
N LEU A 31 10.41 -19.69 -7.42
CA LEU A 31 9.84 -21.02 -7.33
C LEU A 31 8.65 -20.97 -6.36
N LYS A 32 7.49 -21.39 -6.83
CA LYS A 32 6.24 -21.39 -6.07
C LYS A 32 5.67 -22.79 -6.01
N ALA A 33 5.38 -23.25 -4.80
CA ALA A 33 4.69 -24.51 -4.56
C ALA A 33 3.35 -24.23 -3.88
N LYS A 34 2.28 -24.79 -4.42
CA LYS A 34 0.92 -24.69 -3.85
C LYS A 34 0.41 -26.08 -3.51
N LEU A 35 0.11 -26.28 -2.25
CA LEU A 35 -0.60 -27.40 -1.68
C LEU A 35 -2.01 -26.95 -1.28
N LYS A 36 -2.88 -27.88 -0.89
CA LYS A 36 -4.31 -27.61 -0.63
C LYS A 36 -4.59 -26.29 0.14
N ASN A 37 -3.95 -26.09 1.29
CA ASN A 37 -4.17 -24.94 2.17
C ASN A 37 -2.90 -24.12 2.42
N PHE A 38 -1.86 -24.35 1.65
CA PHE A 38 -0.53 -23.83 1.90
C PHE A 38 0.16 -23.46 0.60
N GLU A 39 0.70 -22.28 0.52
CA GLU A 39 1.48 -21.78 -0.63
C GLU A 39 2.82 -21.26 -0.13
N VAL A 40 3.90 -21.70 -0.72
CA VAL A 40 5.25 -21.19 -0.47
C VAL A 40 5.81 -20.62 -1.76
N THR A 41 6.45 -19.48 -1.67
CA THR A 41 7.24 -18.90 -2.75
C THR A 41 8.64 -18.62 -2.22
N VAL A 42 9.67 -19.04 -2.98
CA VAL A 42 11.07 -18.72 -2.72
C VAL A 42 11.62 -18.01 -3.95
N GLY A 43 12.44 -17.00 -3.74
CA GLY A 43 12.91 -16.08 -4.78
C GLY A 43 12.19 -14.75 -4.74
N ASN A 44 11.92 -14.16 -5.89
CA ASN A 44 11.24 -12.87 -5.95
C ASN A 44 9.72 -13.03 -5.85
N PHE A 45 9.10 -12.12 -5.10
CA PHE A 45 7.63 -12.05 -4.96
C PHE A 45 7.17 -10.63 -4.69
N TYR A 46 5.88 -10.40 -4.95
CA TYR A 46 5.14 -9.22 -4.51
C TYR A 46 4.14 -9.64 -3.43
N GLU A 47 3.89 -8.76 -2.48
CA GLU A 47 2.89 -8.99 -1.44
C GLU A 47 2.32 -7.66 -0.93
N GLN A 48 1.07 -7.75 -0.46
CA GLN A 48 0.39 -6.64 0.18
C GLN A 48 -0.33 -7.13 1.43
N PHE A 49 -0.23 -6.36 2.52
CA PHE A 49 -0.98 -6.54 3.75
C PHE A 49 -2.06 -5.46 3.86
N GLY A 50 -3.31 -5.87 4.08
CA GLY A 50 -4.45 -4.96 4.15
C GLY A 50 -4.55 -4.00 2.97
N SER A 51 -4.73 -2.71 3.24
CA SER A 51 -4.72 -1.66 2.23
C SER A 51 -3.32 -1.31 1.71
N GLY A 52 -2.27 -1.87 2.32
CA GLY A 52 -0.88 -1.59 1.99
C GLY A 52 -0.21 -0.59 2.92
N PHE A 53 -0.84 -0.17 4.00
CA PHE A 53 -0.28 0.83 4.91
C PHE A 53 1.08 0.43 5.46
N VAL A 54 1.27 -0.84 5.83
CA VAL A 54 2.54 -1.34 6.39
C VAL A 54 3.39 -2.08 5.38
N LEU A 55 2.76 -2.73 4.38
CA LEU A 55 3.46 -3.44 3.31
C LEU A 55 2.64 -3.46 2.03
N ARG A 56 3.25 -2.99 0.95
CA ARG A 56 2.82 -3.21 -0.43
C ARG A 56 4.03 -3.15 -1.34
N THR A 57 4.35 -4.27 -1.95
CA THR A 57 5.35 -4.36 -3.01
C THR A 57 4.67 -4.70 -4.33
N TYR A 58 5.09 -4.05 -5.41
CA TYR A 58 4.42 -4.14 -6.72
C TYR A 58 5.35 -3.75 -7.86
N GLU A 59 4.93 -4.06 -9.07
CA GLU A 59 5.51 -3.54 -10.30
C GLU A 59 4.53 -2.56 -10.96
N GLU A 60 5.00 -1.36 -11.29
CA GLU A 60 4.26 -0.38 -12.08
C GLU A 60 5.20 0.23 -13.11
N ARG A 61 5.13 -0.32 -14.32
CA ARG A 61 6.07 0.04 -15.40
C ARG A 61 5.93 1.47 -15.87
N SER A 62 4.74 2.04 -15.80
CA SER A 62 4.49 3.44 -16.18
C SER A 62 5.20 4.42 -15.26
N LEU A 63 5.46 4.03 -14.02
CA LEU A 63 6.16 4.82 -13.00
C LEU A 63 7.61 4.39 -12.78
N GLY A 64 8.09 3.36 -13.49
CA GLY A 64 9.42 2.82 -13.29
C GLY A 64 9.62 2.15 -11.93
N ILE A 65 8.57 1.64 -11.31
CA ILE A 65 8.61 1.01 -9.99
C ILE A 65 8.59 -0.50 -10.16
N ASP A 66 9.57 -1.19 -9.57
CA ASP A 66 9.58 -2.62 -9.32
C ASP A 66 10.33 -2.86 -8.02
N ASN A 67 9.57 -3.03 -6.95
CA ASN A 67 10.08 -3.17 -5.59
C ASN A 67 9.81 -4.57 -5.01
N SER A 68 9.93 -5.62 -5.84
CA SER A 68 9.82 -7.02 -5.41
C SER A 68 10.76 -7.34 -4.24
N LEU A 69 10.37 -8.30 -3.42
CA LEU A 69 11.21 -8.86 -2.36
C LEU A 69 11.86 -10.16 -2.86
N LEU A 70 13.17 -10.29 -2.71
CA LEU A 70 13.90 -11.54 -2.88
C LEU A 70 14.01 -12.25 -1.53
N GLY A 71 13.38 -13.40 -1.38
CA GLY A 71 13.38 -14.12 -0.11
C GLY A 71 12.41 -15.29 -0.09
N ALA A 72 11.61 -15.37 0.97
CA ALA A 72 10.60 -16.41 1.14
C ALA A 72 9.26 -15.83 1.60
N ARG A 73 8.18 -16.41 1.10
CA ARG A 73 6.80 -16.04 1.42
C ARG A 73 5.96 -17.30 1.64
N ILE A 74 5.11 -17.26 2.65
CA ILE A 74 4.17 -18.33 3.00
C ILE A 74 2.78 -17.73 3.11
N VAL A 75 1.79 -18.39 2.51
CA VAL A 75 0.35 -18.10 2.70
C VAL A 75 -0.35 -19.39 3.07
N THR A 76 -1.15 -19.36 4.12
CA THR A 76 -1.91 -20.53 4.55
C THR A 76 -3.30 -20.18 5.05
N THR A 77 -4.22 -21.13 4.88
CA THR A 77 -5.57 -21.10 5.46
C THR A 77 -5.74 -22.32 6.35
N PRO A 78 -5.16 -22.31 7.57
CA PRO A 78 -5.09 -23.51 8.41
C PRO A 78 -6.47 -24.03 8.80
N VAL A 79 -7.40 -23.12 9.02
CA VAL A 79 -8.81 -23.42 9.31
C VAL A 79 -9.72 -22.47 8.55
N LYS A 80 -10.98 -22.85 8.36
CA LYS A 80 -11.97 -22.01 7.68
C LYS A 80 -12.07 -20.64 8.38
N GLY A 81 -12.01 -19.57 7.61
CA GLY A 81 -12.11 -18.20 8.12
C GLY A 81 -10.81 -17.61 8.66
N VAL A 82 -9.68 -18.36 8.66
CA VAL A 82 -8.36 -17.83 9.05
C VAL A 82 -7.43 -17.86 7.85
N ARG A 83 -6.87 -16.73 7.50
CA ARG A 83 -5.81 -16.59 6.51
C ARG A 83 -4.58 -15.99 7.17
N LEU A 84 -3.45 -16.64 6.99
CA LEU A 84 -2.16 -16.20 7.52
C LEU A 84 -1.18 -16.01 6.38
N LYS A 85 -0.39 -14.95 6.46
CA LYS A 85 0.75 -14.71 5.58
C LYS A 85 1.98 -14.44 6.43
N ALA A 86 3.13 -14.89 5.98
CA ALA A 86 4.43 -14.52 6.54
C ALA A 86 5.44 -14.38 5.41
N LEU A 87 6.37 -13.47 5.56
CA LEU A 87 7.40 -13.23 4.57
C LEU A 87 8.68 -12.68 5.19
N THR A 88 9.77 -12.87 4.47
CA THR A 88 11.03 -12.22 4.71
C THR A 88 11.80 -12.08 3.41
N GLY A 89 12.50 -10.96 3.19
CA GLY A 89 13.27 -10.77 1.98
C GLY A 89 13.95 -9.41 1.93
N GLN A 90 14.83 -9.25 0.95
CA GLN A 90 15.50 -8.02 0.59
C GLN A 90 14.82 -7.38 -0.60
N GLN A 91 14.56 -6.09 -0.55
CA GLN A 91 13.86 -5.39 -1.62
C GLN A 91 14.78 -5.13 -2.79
N ARG A 92 14.26 -5.38 -4.01
CA ARG A 92 14.93 -4.97 -5.25
C ARG A 92 15.13 -3.45 -5.29
N ARG A 93 16.33 -3.05 -5.67
CA ARG A 93 16.68 -1.67 -5.99
C ARG A 93 17.47 -1.67 -7.31
N TYR A 94 16.83 -1.24 -8.40
CA TYR A 94 17.37 -1.30 -9.77
C TYR A 94 17.80 -2.72 -10.18
N TRP A 95 19.10 -2.99 -10.30
CA TRP A 95 19.68 -4.28 -10.66
C TRP A 95 20.22 -5.07 -9.46
N ALA A 96 20.14 -4.52 -8.27
CA ALA A 96 20.57 -5.11 -7.01
C ALA A 96 19.43 -5.21 -6.00
N HIS A 97 19.76 -5.55 -4.77
CA HIS A 97 18.84 -5.57 -3.63
C HIS A 97 19.39 -4.66 -2.53
N ASN A 98 18.51 -4.08 -1.74
CA ASN A 98 18.90 -3.35 -0.53
C ASN A 98 19.47 -4.32 0.51
N ASP A 99 20.44 -3.88 1.31
CA ASP A 99 21.02 -4.70 2.38
C ASP A 99 20.08 -4.91 3.57
N SER A 100 19.01 -4.13 3.62
CA SER A 100 17.99 -4.27 4.66
C SER A 100 17.09 -5.48 4.43
N TRP A 101 16.71 -6.14 5.54
CA TRP A 101 15.73 -7.20 5.55
C TRP A 101 14.36 -6.66 5.95
N VAL A 102 13.36 -6.99 5.15
CA VAL A 102 11.95 -6.74 5.42
C VAL A 102 11.29 -8.05 5.78
N SER A 103 10.76 -8.15 7.00
CA SER A 103 10.07 -9.34 7.49
C SER A 103 8.69 -8.95 7.98
N GLY A 104 7.68 -9.76 7.72
CA GLY A 104 6.32 -9.42 8.11
C GLY A 104 5.39 -10.62 8.24
N ALA A 105 4.30 -10.39 8.97
CA ALA A 105 3.20 -11.32 9.11
C ALA A 105 1.87 -10.59 9.04
N ASP A 106 0.85 -11.26 8.52
CA ASP A 106 -0.52 -10.77 8.35
C ASP A 106 -1.51 -11.85 8.75
N VAL A 107 -2.57 -11.45 9.44
CA VAL A 107 -3.68 -12.32 9.81
C VAL A 107 -4.99 -11.70 9.37
N GLU A 108 -5.86 -12.50 8.77
CA GLU A 108 -7.24 -12.14 8.43
C GLU A 108 -8.20 -13.18 9.00
N LEU A 109 -9.23 -12.70 9.72
CA LEU A 109 -10.24 -13.50 10.38
C LEU A 109 -11.61 -13.16 9.79
N SER A 110 -12.18 -14.07 9.00
CA SER A 110 -13.52 -13.93 8.42
C SER A 110 -14.57 -14.47 9.40
N LEU A 111 -15.19 -13.58 10.17
CA LEU A 111 -16.11 -13.94 11.26
C LEU A 111 -17.40 -14.57 10.77
N ASP A 112 -17.84 -14.23 9.57
CA ASP A 112 -19.00 -14.86 8.90
C ASP A 112 -18.78 -16.36 8.65
N SER A 113 -17.54 -16.81 8.61
CA SER A 113 -17.21 -18.24 8.54
C SER A 113 -17.53 -19.01 9.82
N TRP A 114 -17.62 -18.34 10.97
CA TRP A 114 -17.84 -18.93 12.30
C TRP A 114 -19.22 -18.61 12.84
N PHE A 115 -19.75 -17.43 12.58
CA PHE A 115 -21.04 -16.97 13.08
C PHE A 115 -22.14 -17.12 12.01
N LYS A 116 -22.93 -18.18 12.14
CA LYS A 116 -24.01 -18.49 11.18
C LYS A 116 -24.98 -17.33 10.96
N GLY A 117 -25.26 -16.51 12.00
CA GLY A 117 -26.14 -15.35 11.89
C GLY A 117 -25.62 -14.30 10.90
N LEU A 118 -24.31 -14.05 10.88
CA LEU A 118 -23.70 -13.15 9.89
C LEU A 118 -23.81 -13.72 8.48
N ALA A 119 -23.47 -15.00 8.30
CA ALA A 119 -23.57 -15.66 6.99
C ALA A 119 -25.01 -15.67 6.46
N GLN A 120 -25.99 -15.96 7.30
CA GLN A 120 -27.42 -16.00 6.93
C GLN A 120 -27.97 -14.61 6.59
N SER A 121 -27.49 -13.57 7.25
CA SER A 121 -27.88 -12.18 6.94
C SER A 121 -27.19 -11.62 5.69
N GLY A 122 -26.33 -12.40 5.01
CA GLY A 122 -25.55 -11.91 3.87
C GLY A 122 -24.50 -10.85 4.26
N THR A 123 -24.07 -10.86 5.54
CA THR A 123 -23.07 -9.94 6.08
C THR A 123 -21.72 -10.64 6.19
N SER A 124 -20.67 -10.06 5.61
CA SER A 124 -19.29 -10.48 5.79
C SER A 124 -18.56 -9.48 6.68
N LEU A 125 -17.93 -9.98 7.74
CA LEU A 125 -17.13 -9.20 8.67
C LEU A 125 -15.74 -9.81 8.79
N THR A 126 -14.73 -9.08 8.35
CA THR A 126 -13.34 -9.49 8.41
C THR A 126 -12.55 -8.57 9.34
N LEU A 127 -11.84 -9.16 10.29
CA LEU A 127 -10.84 -8.48 11.10
C LEU A 127 -9.47 -8.82 10.56
N GLY A 128 -8.56 -7.86 10.50
CA GLY A 128 -7.20 -8.07 10.05
C GLY A 128 -6.19 -7.35 10.92
N GLY A 129 -4.97 -7.84 10.91
CA GLY A 129 -3.84 -7.18 11.54
C GLY A 129 -2.54 -7.65 10.93
N SER A 130 -1.60 -6.73 10.82
CA SER A 130 -0.29 -7.00 10.24
C SER A 130 0.82 -6.43 11.09
N PHE A 131 1.99 -7.03 10.96
CA PHE A 131 3.23 -6.56 11.54
C PHE A 131 4.35 -6.65 10.52
N VAL A 132 5.17 -5.60 10.41
CA VAL A 132 6.33 -5.54 9.52
C VAL A 132 7.52 -4.98 10.29
N ASN A 133 8.66 -5.66 10.19
CA ASN A 133 9.95 -5.21 10.68
C ASN A 133 10.87 -4.93 9.50
N LYS A 134 11.50 -3.76 9.51
CA LYS A 134 12.66 -3.45 8.69
C LYS A 134 13.90 -3.53 9.56
N ASN A 135 14.86 -4.40 9.20
CA ASN A 135 16.18 -4.48 9.82
C ASN A 135 17.20 -3.90 8.84
N GLU A 136 17.73 -2.74 9.14
CA GLU A 136 18.69 -2.00 8.30
C GLU A 136 19.95 -1.70 9.11
N ARG A 137 21.12 -2.08 8.58
CA ARG A 137 22.39 -1.73 9.18
C ARG A 137 22.64 -0.22 9.03
N ASN A 138 23.36 0.37 9.96
CA ASN A 138 23.72 1.76 9.90
C ASN A 138 25.19 1.85 9.44
N ASP A 139 25.38 1.75 8.15
CA ASP A 139 26.72 1.76 7.53
C ASP A 139 27.16 3.19 7.13
N GLU A 140 26.24 4.16 7.17
CA GLU A 140 26.52 5.56 6.87
C GLU A 140 26.35 6.44 8.10
N ASP A 141 27.35 7.26 8.39
CA ASP A 141 27.28 8.26 9.45
C ASP A 141 26.48 9.48 8.97
N VAL A 142 25.35 9.74 9.59
CA VAL A 142 24.54 10.95 9.35
C VAL A 142 24.78 11.92 10.49
N PHE A 143 25.11 13.17 10.15
CA PHE A 143 25.38 14.24 11.12
C PHE A 143 24.29 15.32 11.02
N ASN A 144 23.89 15.84 12.18
CA ASN A 144 23.14 17.08 12.29
C ASN A 144 23.99 18.08 13.10
N GLY A 145 24.59 19.03 12.40
CA GLY A 145 25.65 19.87 12.97
C GLY A 145 26.82 19.03 13.46
N ASN A 146 27.16 19.15 14.74
CA ASN A 146 28.25 18.39 15.38
C ASN A 146 27.81 17.04 15.99
N TYR A 147 26.54 16.66 15.85
CA TYR A 147 26.01 15.45 16.46
C TYR A 147 25.85 14.35 15.41
N ARG A 148 26.46 13.20 15.68
CA ARG A 148 26.21 11.98 14.92
C ARG A 148 24.86 11.41 15.34
N LEU A 149 24.00 11.14 14.35
CA LEU A 149 22.70 10.56 14.59
C LEU A 149 22.80 9.03 14.78
N VAL A 150 22.22 8.51 15.86
CA VAL A 150 22.16 7.06 16.12
C VAL A 150 20.90 6.51 15.48
N MET A 151 21.05 5.84 14.35
CA MET A 151 19.91 5.30 13.59
C MET A 151 19.39 4.00 14.21
N PRO A 152 18.06 3.83 14.34
CA PRO A 152 17.49 2.56 14.80
C PRO A 152 17.74 1.47 13.76
N ARG A 153 18.33 0.35 14.19
CA ARG A 153 18.55 -0.82 13.32
C ARG A 153 17.22 -1.49 12.93
N ASN A 154 16.28 -1.54 13.86
CA ASN A 154 14.97 -2.13 13.64
C ASN A 154 13.89 -1.06 13.67
N VAL A 155 13.08 -1.02 12.62
CA VAL A 155 11.87 -0.19 12.54
C VAL A 155 10.69 -1.13 12.39
N ASN A 156 9.72 -0.99 13.29
CA ASN A 156 8.52 -1.81 13.34
C ASN A 156 7.31 -1.00 12.91
N ALA A 157 6.46 -1.58 12.08
CA ALA A 157 5.16 -1.05 11.72
C ALA A 157 4.09 -2.12 11.96
N TRP A 158 2.90 -1.71 12.37
CA TRP A 158 1.75 -2.60 12.53
C TRP A 158 0.47 -1.89 12.09
N ASP A 159 -0.51 -2.68 11.68
CA ASP A 159 -1.87 -2.21 11.43
C ASP A 159 -2.92 -3.10 12.10
N ALA A 160 -4.11 -2.52 12.27
CA ALA A 160 -5.33 -3.23 12.59
C ALA A 160 -6.46 -2.70 11.70
N ARG A 161 -7.27 -3.61 11.17
CA ARG A 161 -8.30 -3.27 10.19
C ARG A 161 -9.59 -4.07 10.39
N VAL A 162 -10.70 -3.44 9.99
CA VAL A 162 -12.02 -4.05 9.99
C VAL A 162 -12.65 -3.80 8.63
N THR A 163 -13.16 -4.84 8.00
CA THR A 163 -13.93 -4.75 6.75
C THR A 163 -15.31 -5.35 6.96
N LEU A 164 -16.34 -4.55 6.70
CA LEU A 164 -17.74 -4.96 6.76
C LEU A 164 -18.39 -4.83 5.38
N ASN A 165 -18.99 -5.92 4.90
CA ASN A 165 -19.79 -5.93 3.68
C ASN A 165 -21.18 -6.43 4.02
N THR A 166 -22.22 -5.64 3.73
CA THR A 166 -23.60 -6.03 4.00
C THR A 166 -24.57 -5.26 3.11
N HIS A 167 -25.50 -5.94 2.43
CA HIS A 167 -26.62 -5.33 1.68
C HIS A 167 -26.27 -4.14 0.79
N GLY A 168 -25.11 -4.22 0.11
CA GLY A 168 -24.61 -3.14 -0.76
C GLY A 168 -23.76 -2.08 -0.04
N PHE A 169 -23.64 -2.13 1.28
CA PHE A 169 -22.68 -1.35 2.05
C PHE A 169 -21.34 -2.08 2.10
N ASN A 170 -20.26 -1.32 1.94
CA ASN A 170 -18.89 -1.73 2.22
C ASN A 170 -18.26 -0.68 3.11
N VAL A 171 -17.71 -1.10 4.24
CA VAL A 171 -16.99 -0.22 5.17
C VAL A 171 -15.64 -0.83 5.47
N LEU A 172 -14.57 -0.05 5.32
CA LEU A 172 -13.21 -0.40 5.71
C LEU A 172 -12.71 0.67 6.69
N ALA A 173 -12.26 0.25 7.85
CA ALA A 173 -11.52 1.07 8.80
C ALA A 173 -10.16 0.43 9.03
N GLU A 174 -9.09 1.22 8.96
CA GLU A 174 -7.72 0.76 9.18
C GLU A 174 -6.93 1.81 9.94
N TYR A 175 -6.15 1.37 10.92
CA TYR A 175 -5.20 2.19 11.66
C TYR A 175 -3.85 1.51 11.66
N ALA A 176 -2.80 2.29 11.42
CA ALA A 176 -1.43 1.81 11.42
C ALA A 176 -0.51 2.74 12.22
N GLN A 177 0.51 2.16 12.82
CA GLN A 177 1.55 2.87 13.54
C GLN A 177 2.92 2.32 13.18
N LYS A 178 3.92 3.21 13.10
CA LYS A 178 5.33 2.90 12.86
C LYS A 178 6.17 3.50 13.98
N THR A 179 7.20 2.77 14.44
CA THR A 179 8.22 3.33 15.33
C THR A 179 9.01 4.43 14.63
N ALA A 180 9.81 5.19 15.36
CA ALA A 180 10.64 6.23 14.77
C ALA A 180 11.54 5.64 13.67
N ASP A 181 11.52 6.27 12.50
CA ASP A 181 12.28 5.87 11.31
C ASP A 181 12.90 7.12 10.67
N PRO A 182 13.97 7.64 11.29
CA PRO A 182 14.70 8.77 10.72
C PRO A 182 15.29 8.37 9.35
N SER A 183 14.96 9.15 8.34
CA SER A 183 15.33 8.88 6.94
C SER A 183 15.50 10.18 6.16
N PHE A 184 16.14 10.12 5.01
CA PHE A 184 16.30 11.27 4.13
C PHE A 184 14.96 11.99 3.84
N LYS A 185 13.89 11.22 3.63
CA LYS A 185 12.58 11.77 3.26
C LYS A 185 11.86 12.53 4.38
N ASN A 186 12.19 12.29 5.64
CA ASN A 186 11.64 13.03 6.77
C ASN A 186 12.68 13.91 7.47
N ASN A 187 13.77 14.25 6.78
CA ASN A 187 14.87 15.04 7.35
C ASN A 187 15.42 14.46 8.65
N TYR A 188 15.47 13.12 8.73
CA TYR A 188 15.99 12.35 9.87
C TYR A 188 15.28 12.63 11.21
N ILE A 189 13.97 12.90 11.18
CA ILE A 189 13.19 13.15 12.39
C ILE A 189 12.94 11.85 13.16
N TYR A 190 13.26 11.84 14.47
CA TYR A 190 13.02 10.73 15.40
C TYR A 190 11.60 10.78 15.96
N ARG A 191 10.61 10.54 15.12
CA ARG A 191 9.20 10.58 15.50
C ARG A 191 8.47 9.33 15.00
N LYS A 192 7.53 8.83 15.80
CA LYS A 192 6.61 7.77 15.37
C LYS A 192 5.77 8.24 14.19
N GLY A 193 5.44 7.32 13.31
CA GLY A 193 4.49 7.57 12.22
C GLY A 193 3.13 6.96 12.53
N THR A 194 2.05 7.58 12.06
CA THR A 194 0.68 7.06 12.16
C THR A 194 -0.09 7.26 10.87
N ALA A 195 -0.95 6.32 10.55
CA ALA A 195 -1.92 6.45 9.46
C ALA A 195 -3.27 5.87 9.89
N ALA A 196 -4.34 6.52 9.48
CA ALA A 196 -5.70 6.06 9.72
C ALA A 196 -6.55 6.30 8.48
N MET A 197 -7.45 5.39 8.18
CA MET A 197 -8.38 5.47 7.05
C MET A 197 -9.74 4.94 7.43
N LEU A 198 -10.77 5.65 6.97
CA LEU A 198 -12.15 5.17 6.95
C LEU A 198 -12.68 5.32 5.52
N SER A 199 -13.18 4.23 4.96
CA SER A 199 -13.84 4.22 3.66
C SER A 199 -15.21 3.58 3.82
N ALA A 200 -16.25 4.27 3.41
CA ALA A 200 -17.62 3.76 3.43
C ALA A 200 -18.25 3.95 2.05
N SER A 201 -18.81 2.91 1.50
CA SER A 201 -19.53 2.97 0.24
C SER A 201 -20.85 2.24 0.31
N TYR A 202 -21.81 2.71 -0.48
CA TYR A 202 -23.07 2.04 -0.70
C TYR A 202 -23.37 1.99 -2.19
N SER A 203 -23.78 0.84 -2.67
CA SER A 203 -24.16 0.67 -4.07
C SER A 203 -25.41 -0.18 -4.23
N LYS A 204 -26.27 0.26 -5.12
CA LYS A 204 -27.42 -0.50 -5.63
C LYS A 204 -27.61 -0.21 -7.11
N LYS A 205 -28.50 -0.95 -7.77
CA LYS A 205 -28.75 -0.76 -9.21
C LYS A 205 -29.06 0.71 -9.56
N GLY A 206 -28.14 1.34 -10.27
CA GLY A 206 -28.25 2.72 -10.75
C GLY A 206 -27.90 3.81 -9.73
N PHE A 207 -27.41 3.47 -8.54
CA PHE A 207 -26.98 4.43 -7.52
C PHE A 207 -25.73 3.95 -6.81
N SER A 208 -24.78 4.85 -6.59
CA SER A 208 -23.59 4.58 -5.77
C SER A 208 -23.16 5.83 -5.02
N VAL A 209 -22.68 5.65 -3.82
CA VAL A 209 -22.05 6.70 -3.02
C VAL A 209 -20.79 6.15 -2.36
N LEU A 210 -19.75 6.96 -2.29
CA LEU A 210 -18.50 6.69 -1.58
C LEU A 210 -18.13 7.90 -0.73
N ALA A 211 -17.73 7.65 0.50
CA ALA A 211 -17.14 8.65 1.38
C ALA A 211 -15.88 8.06 2.01
N GLN A 212 -14.78 8.80 1.94
CA GLN A 212 -13.50 8.35 2.47
C GLN A 212 -12.83 9.48 3.24
N ALA A 213 -12.14 9.13 4.31
CA ALA A 213 -11.29 10.03 5.08
C ALA A 213 -9.99 9.31 5.43
N LYS A 214 -8.87 10.01 5.31
CA LYS A 214 -7.53 9.52 5.67
C LYS A 214 -6.77 10.59 6.42
N ARG A 215 -6.05 10.18 7.46
CA ARG A 215 -5.00 10.97 8.09
C ARG A 215 -3.70 10.19 8.02
N SER A 216 -2.65 10.81 7.57
CA SER A 216 -1.28 10.28 7.68
C SER A 216 -0.38 11.30 8.35
N ASP A 217 0.62 10.83 9.09
CA ASP A 217 1.58 11.67 9.79
C ASP A 217 2.90 10.89 9.90
N ASN A 218 3.95 11.36 9.21
CA ASN A 218 5.27 10.73 9.19
C ASN A 218 5.24 9.22 8.93
N PHE A 219 4.31 8.75 8.07
CA PHE A 219 4.06 7.32 7.86
C PHE A 219 4.67 6.77 6.56
N PHE A 220 5.64 7.45 6.01
CA PHE A 220 6.41 6.96 4.87
C PHE A 220 7.40 5.87 5.33
N PHE A 221 7.45 4.73 4.64
CA PHE A 221 8.25 3.57 5.04
C PHE A 221 9.08 3.03 3.87
N ASN A 222 10.40 3.12 4.01
CA ASN A 222 11.37 2.65 3.02
C ASN A 222 12.24 1.54 3.59
N SER A 223 12.65 0.60 2.75
CA SER A 223 13.67 -0.39 3.10
C SER A 223 15.07 0.21 3.20
N TYR A 224 15.37 1.28 2.45
CA TYR A 224 16.63 2.04 2.54
C TYR A 224 16.35 3.48 2.98
N ARG A 225 16.97 3.90 4.09
CA ARG A 225 16.70 5.23 4.70
C ARG A 225 17.29 6.40 3.92
N GLY A 226 18.35 6.18 3.14
CA GLY A 226 18.96 7.18 2.28
C GLY A 226 18.21 7.42 0.96
N GLU A 227 17.12 6.69 0.69
CA GLU A 227 16.39 6.78 -0.57
C GLU A 227 15.63 8.10 -0.72
N SER A 228 15.94 8.83 -1.79
CA SER A 228 15.24 10.06 -2.17
C SER A 228 14.05 9.81 -3.10
N LEU A 229 14.08 8.73 -3.87
CA LEU A 229 13.06 8.35 -4.85
C LEU A 229 12.08 7.29 -4.29
N ALA A 230 11.26 6.71 -5.15
CA ALA A 230 10.23 5.74 -4.76
C ALA A 230 10.70 4.27 -4.74
N GLN A 231 11.94 4.00 -5.18
CA GLN A 231 12.43 2.64 -5.44
C GLN A 231 12.52 1.73 -4.20
N SER A 232 12.75 2.31 -3.04
CA SER A 232 12.87 1.56 -1.78
C SER A 232 11.62 1.62 -0.91
N THR A 233 10.50 2.14 -1.42
CA THR A 233 9.24 2.20 -0.69
C THR A 233 8.66 0.81 -0.49
N ILE A 234 8.29 0.47 0.75
CA ILE A 234 7.69 -0.81 1.12
C ILE A 234 6.23 -0.70 1.55
N ASN A 235 5.70 0.50 1.67
CA ASN A 235 4.29 0.75 2.00
C ASN A 235 3.59 1.60 0.95
N HIS A 236 2.28 1.70 1.05
CA HIS A 236 1.46 2.51 0.18
C HIS A 236 0.42 3.30 0.96
N LEU A 237 0.42 4.61 0.75
CA LEU A 237 -0.61 5.49 1.27
C LEU A 237 -1.47 5.97 0.08
N PRO A 238 -2.70 5.46 -0.08
CA PRO A 238 -3.52 5.78 -1.24
C PRO A 238 -3.84 7.29 -1.29
N ALA A 239 -3.75 7.87 -2.47
CA ALA A 239 -4.23 9.22 -2.71
C ALA A 239 -5.77 9.22 -2.78
N PHE A 240 -6.42 10.16 -2.08
CA PHE A 240 -7.87 10.28 -2.10
C PHE A 240 -8.29 11.32 -3.13
N THR A 241 -7.95 11.03 -4.38
CA THR A 241 -8.33 11.81 -5.56
C THR A 241 -8.79 10.84 -6.65
N MET A 242 -9.66 11.31 -7.52
CA MET A 242 -10.08 10.52 -8.67
C MET A 242 -9.09 10.69 -9.81
N ASP A 243 -8.71 9.60 -10.45
CA ASP A 243 -7.92 9.64 -11.67
C ASP A 243 -8.70 10.33 -12.79
N GLN A 244 -8.04 11.24 -13.48
CA GLN A 244 -8.61 11.97 -14.62
C GLN A 244 -8.13 11.34 -15.93
N THR A 245 -9.07 10.97 -16.79
CA THR A 245 -8.75 10.39 -18.10
C THR A 245 -8.35 11.46 -19.10
N TYR A 246 -8.94 12.63 -18.98
CA TYR A 246 -8.73 13.77 -19.89
C TYR A 246 -8.38 14.99 -19.06
N ALA A 247 -7.41 15.68 -19.40
CA ALA A 247 -7.00 16.98 -18.90
C ALA A 247 -5.56 17.01 -18.45
N LEU A 248 -5.06 18.19 -18.23
CA LEU A 248 -3.73 18.44 -17.66
C LEU A 248 -3.55 17.75 -16.30
N ALA A 249 -4.61 17.60 -15.50
CA ALA A 249 -4.60 16.90 -14.21
C ALA A 249 -4.22 15.40 -14.31
N ALA A 250 -4.39 14.77 -15.47
CA ALA A 250 -3.95 13.38 -15.69
C ALA A 250 -2.43 13.26 -15.83
N LEU A 251 -1.75 14.33 -16.25
CA LEU A 251 -0.29 14.39 -16.37
C LEU A 251 0.40 14.60 -15.00
N TYR A 252 -0.33 15.15 -14.05
CA TYR A 252 0.16 15.45 -12.70
C TYR A 252 -0.78 14.87 -11.64
N PRO A 253 -0.85 13.52 -11.53
CA PRO A 253 -1.69 12.89 -10.52
C PRO A 253 -1.20 13.27 -9.13
N TYR A 254 -2.15 13.52 -8.23
CA TYR A 254 -1.83 13.83 -6.84
C TYR A 254 -1.31 12.58 -6.13
N GLY A 255 -0.15 12.68 -5.50
CA GLY A 255 0.41 11.68 -4.59
C GLY A 255 0.24 12.10 -3.13
N THR A 256 0.08 11.12 -2.23
CA THR A 256 0.01 11.40 -0.78
C THR A 256 1.29 12.09 -0.30
N ARG A 257 1.14 13.16 0.49
CA ARG A 257 2.27 13.91 1.05
C ARG A 257 3.07 13.07 2.04
N LEU A 258 4.39 13.12 1.90
CA LEU A 258 5.32 12.38 2.76
C LEU A 258 5.27 12.85 4.22
N ASP A 259 5.14 14.15 4.42
CA ASP A 259 5.06 14.77 5.75
C ASP A 259 3.80 14.36 6.50
N GLY A 260 2.72 14.19 5.78
CA GLY A 260 1.41 13.85 6.28
C GLY A 260 0.32 14.79 5.80
N GLU A 261 -0.90 14.30 5.89
CA GLU A 261 -2.09 15.01 5.39
C GLU A 261 -3.37 14.50 6.03
N TRP A 262 -4.39 15.36 6.00
CA TRP A 262 -5.79 14.98 6.02
C TRP A 262 -6.30 14.96 4.58
N ALA A 263 -6.92 13.87 4.18
CA ALA A 263 -7.51 13.73 2.85
C ALA A 263 -8.94 13.21 2.97
N TYR A 264 -9.84 13.81 2.21
CA TYR A 264 -11.26 13.46 2.15
C TYR A 264 -11.67 13.31 0.70
N GLN A 265 -12.47 12.30 0.42
CA GLN A 265 -13.05 12.07 -0.90
C GLN A 265 -14.52 11.69 -0.77
N GLY A 266 -15.34 12.29 -1.61
CA GLY A 266 -16.75 11.92 -1.79
C GLY A 266 -17.05 11.66 -3.25
N GLN A 267 -17.82 10.62 -3.54
CA GLN A 267 -18.28 10.32 -4.90
C GLN A 267 -19.75 9.96 -4.86
N LEU A 268 -20.50 10.48 -5.82
CA LEU A 268 -21.90 10.17 -6.07
C LEU A 268 -22.06 9.73 -7.52
N GLY A 269 -22.68 8.58 -7.75
CA GLY A 269 -23.04 8.07 -9.07
C GLY A 269 -24.54 7.81 -9.17
N TYR A 270 -25.19 8.33 -10.22
CA TYR A 270 -26.60 8.08 -10.47
C TYR A 270 -26.86 7.81 -11.95
N LYS A 271 -27.60 6.75 -12.22
CA LYS A 271 -28.02 6.36 -13.57
C LYS A 271 -29.50 6.66 -13.78
N PHE A 272 -29.80 7.69 -14.54
CA PHE A 272 -31.13 8.01 -15.00
C PHE A 272 -31.64 6.95 -15.97
N LYS A 273 -32.90 6.53 -15.80
CA LYS A 273 -33.50 5.51 -16.65
C LYS A 273 -33.71 6.04 -18.08
N ARG A 274 -33.72 5.13 -19.05
CA ARG A 274 -34.10 5.42 -20.44
C ARG A 274 -35.53 5.94 -20.52
N LYS A 275 -35.83 6.76 -21.52
CA LYS A 275 -37.14 7.34 -21.78
C LYS A 275 -37.67 8.20 -20.62
N THR A 276 -36.78 8.86 -19.87
CA THR A 276 -37.14 9.89 -18.89
C THR A 276 -36.65 11.25 -19.39
N ALA A 277 -37.18 12.35 -18.86
CA ALA A 277 -36.81 13.71 -19.26
C ALA A 277 -35.29 13.95 -19.21
N ILE A 278 -34.61 13.46 -18.14
CA ILE A 278 -33.16 13.62 -17.98
C ILE A 278 -32.38 12.48 -18.64
N GLY A 279 -32.88 11.26 -18.60
CA GLY A 279 -32.19 10.07 -19.14
C GLY A 279 -32.25 9.95 -20.66
N GLY A 280 -33.15 10.66 -21.33
CA GLY A 280 -33.30 10.65 -22.78
C GLY A 280 -33.57 9.24 -23.34
N LYS A 281 -33.26 9.04 -24.64
CA LYS A 281 -33.50 7.77 -25.37
C LYS A 281 -32.64 6.60 -24.80
N TYR A 282 -31.41 6.86 -24.36
CA TYR A 282 -30.42 5.82 -24.01
C TYR A 282 -30.17 5.69 -22.51
N GLY A 283 -30.67 6.60 -21.69
CA GLY A 283 -30.31 6.76 -20.29
C GLY A 283 -29.04 7.60 -20.14
N MET A 284 -28.83 8.19 -18.98
CA MET A 284 -27.67 9.01 -18.66
C MET A 284 -27.05 8.57 -17.34
N MET A 285 -25.73 8.52 -17.28
CA MET A 285 -24.96 8.30 -16.05
C MET A 285 -24.30 9.61 -15.64
N VAL A 286 -24.56 10.05 -14.42
CA VAL A 286 -23.89 11.22 -13.83
C VAL A 286 -23.01 10.72 -12.69
N LYS A 287 -21.77 11.16 -12.67
CA LYS A 287 -20.83 10.95 -11.57
C LYS A 287 -20.31 12.30 -11.11
N VAL A 288 -20.35 12.51 -9.80
CA VAL A 288 -19.78 13.69 -9.15
C VAL A 288 -18.72 13.20 -8.19
N ASN A 289 -17.53 13.79 -8.25
CA ASN A 289 -16.44 13.50 -7.34
C ASN A 289 -15.97 14.79 -6.67
N PHE A 290 -15.67 14.70 -5.39
CA PHE A 290 -15.11 15.76 -4.58
C PHE A 290 -13.89 15.21 -3.85
N SER A 291 -12.78 15.92 -3.90
CA SER A 291 -11.56 15.61 -3.14
C SER A 291 -11.04 16.86 -2.46
N HIS A 292 -10.66 16.73 -1.21
CA HIS A 292 -10.04 17.79 -0.43
C HIS A 292 -8.85 17.23 0.35
N VAL A 293 -7.71 17.88 0.19
CA VAL A 293 -6.48 17.48 0.88
C VAL A 293 -5.91 18.70 1.61
N ARG A 294 -5.56 18.49 2.87
CA ARG A 294 -4.93 19.51 3.72
C ARG A 294 -3.68 18.91 4.36
N GLY A 295 -2.55 19.61 4.27
CA GLY A 295 -1.35 19.27 5.03
C GLY A 295 -1.60 19.35 6.54
N ILE A 296 -0.86 18.59 7.31
CA ILE A 296 -0.81 18.70 8.77
C ILE A 296 0.30 19.67 9.17
N ASP A 297 0.03 20.51 10.15
CA ASP A 297 1.06 21.37 10.74
C ASP A 297 1.97 20.48 11.59
N GLN A 298 3.21 20.35 11.16
CA GLN A 298 4.24 19.66 11.95
C GLN A 298 4.79 20.66 12.98
N ASN A 299 4.80 20.26 14.24
CA ASN A 299 5.46 21.07 15.26
C ASN A 299 7.00 20.90 15.10
N PRO A 300 7.73 21.93 14.66
CA PRO A 300 9.17 21.84 14.43
C PRO A 300 10.01 21.61 15.70
N ARG A 301 9.38 21.64 16.87
CA ARG A 301 10.06 21.49 18.18
C ARG A 301 10.08 20.04 18.70
N SER A 302 9.58 19.07 17.96
CA SER A 302 9.67 17.65 18.33
C SER A 302 10.88 16.98 17.65
N LEU A 303 12.07 17.42 18.03
CA LEU A 303 13.29 16.62 17.88
C LEU A 303 13.35 15.60 19.00
#